data_6b664271898bb967935e3b6f1aa30fde
#
_entry.id   6b664271898bb967935e3b6f1aa30fde
#
_cell.length_a   1.000
_cell.length_b   1.000
_cell.length_c   1.000
_cell.angle_alpha   90.00
_cell.angle_beta   90.00
_cell.angle_gamma   90.00
#
_symmetry.space_group_name_H-M   'P 1'
#
loop_
_entity.id
_entity.type
_entity.pdbx_description
1 polymer ?
#
loop_
_entity_poly.entity_id
_entity_poly.type
_entity_poly.pdbx_seq_one_letter_code
_entity_poly.pdbx_strand_id
1 'polypeptide(L)'
;MEIRCYRKTLHTSCKDHVTNKEVHAKIQQAIGPHEDLLTNVKIRKLQWYGHVSSSSGLAKTILQGTVKGGRRQGRQRKRWEDNIREWTGLEFGRSQKAVENREKWRKLFAKSCGAPTTLAVKGLMIMMMMIIINFRVLLNH
;
A
#
# COMPACT_ATOMS: atom_id res chain seq x y z
N MET A 1 -10.60 -11.08 0.70
CA MET A 1 -11.05 -10.43 -0.55
C MET A 1 -10.20 -10.89 -1.74
N GLU A 2 -8.89 -10.89 -1.65
CA GLU A 2 -7.92 -11.25 -2.68
C GLU A 2 -8.14 -12.63 -3.30
N ILE A 3 -8.22 -13.69 -2.49
CA ILE A 3 -8.50 -15.07 -2.96
C ILE A 3 -9.78 -15.16 -3.79
N ARG A 4 -10.81 -14.39 -3.43
CA ARG A 4 -12.06 -14.37 -4.20
C ARG A 4 -11.85 -13.78 -5.59
N CYS A 5 -11.01 -12.75 -5.72
CA CYS A 5 -10.63 -12.20 -7.01
C CYS A 5 -9.85 -13.22 -7.85
N TYR A 6 -8.86 -13.89 -7.25
CA TYR A 6 -8.08 -14.92 -7.91
C TYR A 6 -8.93 -16.09 -8.41
N ARG A 7 -9.86 -16.60 -7.58
CA ARG A 7 -10.80 -17.64 -7.99
C ARG A 7 -11.65 -17.21 -9.18
N LYS A 8 -12.13 -15.96 -9.16
CA LYS A 8 -12.91 -15.40 -10.26
C LYS A 8 -12.09 -15.29 -11.56
N THR A 9 -10.83 -14.85 -11.46
CA THR A 9 -9.92 -14.74 -12.62
C THR A 9 -9.56 -16.10 -13.19
N LEU A 10 -9.37 -17.11 -12.32
CA LEU A 10 -9.07 -18.49 -12.74
C LEU A 10 -10.33 -19.31 -13.09
N HIS A 11 -11.50 -18.70 -13.09
CA HIS A 11 -12.79 -19.37 -13.28
C HIS A 11 -13.00 -20.60 -12.39
N THR A 12 -12.41 -20.58 -11.18
CA THR A 12 -12.46 -21.69 -10.23
C THR A 12 -13.70 -21.58 -9.35
N SER A 13 -14.59 -22.56 -9.43
CA SER A 13 -15.80 -22.63 -8.61
C SER A 13 -15.53 -23.26 -7.24
N CYS A 14 -16.44 -23.05 -6.28
CA CYS A 14 -16.40 -23.79 -5.02
C CYS A 14 -16.64 -25.30 -5.18
N LYS A 15 -17.27 -25.72 -6.29
CA LYS A 15 -17.48 -27.13 -6.62
C LYS A 15 -16.20 -27.87 -7.00
N ASP A 16 -15.15 -27.13 -7.42
CA ASP A 16 -13.88 -27.72 -7.89
C ASP A 16 -12.98 -28.13 -6.72
N HIS A 17 -13.40 -27.87 -5.47
CA HIS A 17 -12.68 -28.19 -4.22
C HIS A 17 -11.21 -27.76 -4.20
N VAL A 18 -10.81 -26.77 -5.02
CA VAL A 18 -9.45 -26.25 -5.09
C VAL A 18 -9.13 -25.45 -3.82
N THR A 19 -8.03 -25.79 -3.17
CA THR A 19 -7.60 -25.09 -1.95
C THR A 19 -7.07 -23.67 -2.22
N ASN A 20 -7.06 -22.82 -1.20
CA ASN A 20 -6.50 -21.47 -1.35
C ASN A 20 -5.01 -21.48 -1.70
N LYS A 21 -4.28 -22.48 -1.20
CA LYS A 21 -2.84 -22.67 -1.52
C LYS A 21 -2.62 -22.98 -3.01
N GLU A 22 -3.44 -23.84 -3.57
CA GLU A 22 -3.40 -24.17 -5.01
C GLU A 22 -3.77 -22.98 -5.88
N VAL A 23 -4.77 -22.17 -5.45
CA VAL A 23 -5.13 -20.92 -6.13
C VAL A 23 -3.93 -19.97 -6.16
N HIS A 24 -3.25 -19.77 -5.02
CA HIS A 24 -2.04 -18.96 -4.97
C HIS A 24 -0.92 -19.50 -5.85
N ALA A 25 -0.68 -20.82 -5.83
CA ALA A 25 0.34 -21.44 -6.67
C ALA A 25 0.06 -21.23 -8.17
N LYS A 26 -1.19 -21.39 -8.62
CA LYS A 26 -1.60 -21.12 -10.00
C LYS A 26 -1.38 -19.66 -10.39
N ILE A 27 -1.71 -18.71 -9.52
CA ILE A 27 -1.48 -17.28 -9.77
C ILE A 27 0.03 -16.98 -9.83
N GLN A 28 0.83 -17.52 -8.91
CA GLN A 28 2.29 -17.35 -8.93
C GLN A 28 2.92 -17.94 -10.21
N GLN A 29 2.41 -19.05 -10.70
CA GLN A 29 2.86 -19.65 -11.94
C GLN A 29 2.51 -18.79 -13.17
N ALA A 30 1.33 -18.16 -13.17
CA ALA A 30 0.84 -17.33 -14.29
C ALA A 30 1.49 -15.94 -14.35
N ILE A 31 1.68 -15.30 -13.20
CA ILE A 31 2.11 -13.88 -13.11
C ILE A 31 3.55 -13.78 -12.61
N GLY A 32 4.08 -14.82 -11.97
CA GLY A 32 5.35 -14.81 -11.27
C GLY A 32 5.20 -14.42 -9.80
N PRO A 33 6.32 -14.34 -9.06
CA PRO A 33 6.31 -13.97 -7.65
C PRO A 33 5.78 -12.54 -7.49
N HIS A 34 4.67 -12.41 -6.80
CA HIS A 34 4.02 -11.14 -6.49
C HIS A 34 3.85 -10.97 -4.98
N GLU A 35 3.84 -9.74 -4.54
CA GLU A 35 3.61 -9.41 -3.15
C GLU A 35 2.12 -9.49 -2.82
N ASP A 36 1.83 -9.89 -1.58
CA ASP A 36 0.49 -9.91 -1.02
C ASP A 36 -0.17 -8.52 -1.09
N LEU A 37 -1.47 -8.47 -1.37
CA LEU A 37 -2.25 -7.24 -1.46
C LEU A 37 -2.07 -6.36 -0.22
N LEU A 38 -2.04 -6.96 0.96
CA LEU A 38 -1.86 -6.23 2.21
C LEU A 38 -0.51 -5.52 2.27
N THR A 39 0.56 -6.19 1.82
CA THR A 39 1.91 -5.62 1.74
C THR A 39 1.94 -4.45 0.77
N ASN A 40 1.33 -4.59 -0.41
CA ASN A 40 1.22 -3.52 -1.38
C ASN A 40 0.46 -2.30 -0.84
N VAL A 41 -0.65 -2.52 -0.12
CA VAL A 41 -1.41 -1.45 0.54
C VAL A 41 -0.58 -0.75 1.60
N LYS A 42 0.17 -1.48 2.43
CA LYS A 42 1.08 -0.91 3.43
C LYS A 42 2.15 -0.03 2.79
N ILE A 43 2.82 -0.55 1.77
CA ILE A 43 3.86 0.17 1.02
C ILE A 43 3.31 1.48 0.46
N ARG A 44 2.20 1.42 -0.27
CA ARG A 44 1.57 2.61 -0.87
C ARG A 44 1.15 3.64 0.18
N LYS A 45 0.59 3.19 1.29
CA LYS A 45 0.17 4.08 2.37
C LYS A 45 1.36 4.76 3.04
N LEU A 46 2.47 4.05 3.27
CA LEU A 46 3.68 4.62 3.85
C LEU A 46 4.42 5.56 2.88
N GLN A 47 4.41 5.24 1.58
CA GLN A 47 4.95 6.13 0.54
C GLN A 47 4.16 7.43 0.46
N TRP A 48 2.83 7.33 0.43
CA TRP A 48 1.95 8.51 0.40
C TRP A 48 2.13 9.38 1.66
N TYR A 49 2.21 8.77 2.84
CA TYR A 49 2.49 9.47 4.08
C TYR A 49 3.80 10.24 4.01
N GLY A 50 4.88 9.60 3.53
CA GLY A 50 6.17 10.24 3.34
C GLY A 50 6.08 11.43 2.39
N HIS A 51 5.36 11.28 1.27
CA HIS A 51 5.16 12.36 0.30
C HIS A 51 4.39 13.54 0.88
N VAL A 52 3.26 13.29 1.51
CA VAL A 52 2.41 14.35 2.09
C VAL A 52 3.11 15.05 3.25
N SER A 53 3.78 14.29 4.14
CA SER A 53 4.46 14.87 5.31
C SER A 53 5.67 15.72 4.94
N SER A 54 6.33 15.42 3.82
CA SER A 54 7.45 16.23 3.30
C SER A 54 7.00 17.45 2.50
N SER A 55 5.75 17.50 2.06
CA SER A 55 5.20 18.66 1.34
C SER A 55 4.80 19.78 2.29
N SER A 56 4.71 21.02 1.79
CA SER A 56 4.21 22.19 2.54
C SER A 56 2.76 22.53 2.22
N GLY A 57 2.04 21.65 1.53
CA GLY A 57 0.70 21.92 1.02
C GLY A 57 -0.43 21.65 2.03
N LEU A 58 -1.65 22.02 1.61
CA LEU A 58 -2.90 21.82 2.35
C LEU A 58 -3.09 20.36 2.80
N ALA A 59 -2.65 19.38 2.01
CA ALA A 59 -2.73 17.97 2.35
C ALA A 59 -1.99 17.64 3.65
N LYS A 60 -0.84 18.27 3.91
CA LYS A 60 -0.11 18.13 5.17
C LYS A 60 -0.92 18.71 6.34
N THR A 61 -1.48 19.90 6.15
CA THR A 61 -2.30 20.53 7.18
C THR A 61 -3.53 19.69 7.54
N ILE A 62 -4.20 19.10 6.54
CA ILE A 62 -5.34 18.21 6.77
C ILE A 62 -4.90 16.93 7.48
N LEU A 63 -3.77 16.34 7.08
CA LEU A 63 -3.24 15.12 7.70
C LEU A 63 -2.85 15.32 9.16
N GLN A 64 -2.27 16.48 9.48
CA GLN A 64 -1.76 16.84 10.82
C GLN A 64 -2.78 17.59 11.67
N GLY A 65 -3.78 18.18 11.03
CA GLY A 65 -4.80 18.99 11.67
C GLY A 65 -5.77 18.16 12.51
N THR A 66 -6.19 18.76 13.63
CA THR A 66 -7.29 18.24 14.44
C THR A 66 -8.47 19.16 14.29
N VAL A 67 -9.63 18.59 13.95
CA VAL A 67 -10.89 19.37 13.93
C VAL A 67 -11.35 19.62 15.36
N LYS A 68 -11.63 20.88 15.70
CA LYS A 68 -12.25 21.23 16.97
C LYS A 68 -13.64 20.63 17.06
N GLY A 69 -13.95 19.93 18.13
CA GLY A 69 -15.25 19.33 18.39
C GLY A 69 -15.18 18.18 19.38
N GLY A 70 -16.25 18.01 20.16
CA GLY A 70 -16.39 16.89 21.09
C GLY A 70 -16.63 15.57 20.36
N ARG A 71 -16.07 14.50 20.86
CA ARG A 71 -16.27 13.14 20.32
C ARG A 71 -17.57 12.57 20.88
N ARG A 72 -18.42 11.99 20.01
CA ARG A 72 -19.59 11.24 20.47
C ARG A 72 -19.14 9.98 21.25
N GLN A 73 -19.93 9.58 22.25
CA GLN A 73 -19.74 8.35 23.01
C GLN A 73 -19.74 7.13 22.07
N GLY A 74 -18.81 6.21 22.26
CA GLY A 74 -18.71 4.98 21.49
C GLY A 74 -17.28 4.47 21.37
N ARG A 75 -17.10 3.29 20.72
CA ARG A 75 -15.79 2.68 20.48
C ARG A 75 -14.88 3.65 19.72
N GLN A 76 -13.63 3.80 20.17
CA GLN A 76 -12.63 4.61 19.48
C GLN A 76 -12.39 4.02 18.06
N ARG A 77 -12.61 4.84 17.03
CA ARG A 77 -12.28 4.47 15.66
C ARG A 77 -10.76 4.54 15.48
N LYS A 78 -10.19 3.52 14.85
CA LYS A 78 -8.78 3.52 14.43
C LYS A 78 -8.54 4.69 13.49
N ARG A 79 -7.60 5.57 13.83
CA ARG A 79 -7.22 6.69 12.99
C ARG A 79 -6.31 6.22 11.87
N TRP A 80 -6.20 7.01 10.83
CA TRP A 80 -5.29 6.71 9.71
C TRP A 80 -3.82 6.62 10.16
N GLU A 81 -3.43 7.48 11.10
CA GLU A 81 -2.11 7.54 11.71
C GLU A 81 -1.78 6.34 12.59
N ASP A 82 -2.77 5.72 13.23
CA ASP A 82 -2.57 4.54 14.07
C ASP A 82 -1.96 3.39 13.25
N ASN A 83 -2.30 3.27 11.97
CA ASN A 83 -1.70 2.28 11.09
C ASN A 83 -0.21 2.59 10.83
N ILE A 84 0.15 3.87 10.66
CA ILE A 84 1.54 4.27 10.45
C ILE A 84 2.37 3.91 11.69
N ARG A 85 1.85 4.24 12.87
CA ARG A 85 2.47 3.91 14.15
C ARG A 85 2.61 2.40 14.34
N GLU A 86 1.57 1.64 14.04
CA GLU A 86 1.56 0.18 14.15
C GLU A 86 2.59 -0.48 13.24
N TRP A 87 2.71 0.00 11.99
CA TRP A 87 3.60 -0.61 11.00
C TRP A 87 5.05 -0.17 11.13
N THR A 88 5.30 1.07 11.52
CA THR A 88 6.66 1.61 11.65
C THR A 88 7.22 1.50 13.06
N GLY A 89 6.37 1.30 14.07
CA GLY A 89 6.75 1.37 15.48
C GLY A 89 7.13 2.78 15.95
N LEU A 90 6.93 3.81 15.10
CA LEU A 90 7.28 5.18 15.42
C LEU A 90 6.08 5.98 15.87
N GLU A 91 6.28 6.80 16.89
CA GLU A 91 5.34 7.81 17.31
C GLU A 91 5.24 8.94 16.26
N PHE A 92 4.09 9.62 16.19
CA PHE A 92 3.80 10.59 15.13
C PHE A 92 4.90 11.65 14.94
N GLY A 93 5.36 12.30 16.00
CA GLY A 93 6.43 13.31 15.91
C GLY A 93 7.77 12.74 15.43
N ARG A 94 8.06 11.49 15.78
CA ARG A 94 9.28 10.80 15.31
C ARG A 94 9.16 10.39 13.85
N SER A 95 7.97 9.96 13.42
CA SER A 95 7.71 9.60 12.02
C SER A 95 7.84 10.81 11.10
N GLN A 96 7.38 12.00 11.52
CA GLN A 96 7.56 13.25 10.78
C GLN A 96 9.04 13.60 10.56
N LYS A 97 9.85 13.55 11.64
CA LYS A 97 11.30 13.77 11.54
C LYS A 97 11.99 12.72 10.66
N ALA A 98 11.54 11.46 10.70
CA ALA A 98 12.09 10.40 9.86
C ALA A 98 11.81 10.63 8.37
N VAL A 99 10.67 11.22 8.04
CA VAL A 99 10.28 11.54 6.65
C VAL A 99 11.13 12.65 6.04
N GLU A 100 11.68 13.58 6.82
CA GLU A 100 12.60 14.62 6.36
C GLU A 100 13.82 14.01 5.64
N ASN A 101 14.28 12.85 6.11
CA ASN A 101 15.31 12.09 5.42
C ASN A 101 14.69 10.98 4.57
N ARG A 102 14.55 11.24 3.28
CA ARG A 102 13.89 10.35 2.32
C ARG A 102 14.50 8.95 2.25
N GLU A 103 15.82 8.83 2.41
CA GLU A 103 16.49 7.53 2.38
C GLU A 103 16.23 6.73 3.65
N LYS A 104 16.29 7.38 4.81
CA LYS A 104 15.96 6.74 6.09
C LYS A 104 14.52 6.27 6.09
N TRP A 105 13.61 7.09 5.57
CA TRP A 105 12.19 6.73 5.46
C TRP A 105 11.98 5.51 4.56
N ARG A 106 12.63 5.46 3.38
CA ARG A 106 12.56 4.31 2.47
C ARG A 106 13.06 3.02 3.11
N LYS A 107 14.20 3.06 3.80
CA LYS A 107 14.75 1.91 4.52
C LYS A 107 13.80 1.43 5.62
N LEU A 108 13.19 2.35 6.32
CA LEU A 108 12.26 2.06 7.42
C LEU A 108 10.99 1.35 6.92
N PHE A 109 10.36 1.84 5.87
CA PHE A 109 9.15 1.18 5.37
C PHE A 109 9.46 -0.13 4.64
N ALA A 110 10.60 -0.25 3.96
CA ALA A 110 11.04 -1.51 3.38
C ALA A 110 11.20 -2.59 4.45
N LYS A 111 11.81 -2.26 5.60
CA LYS A 111 11.90 -3.14 6.76
C LYS A 111 10.53 -3.49 7.33
N SER A 112 9.63 -2.52 7.46
CA SER A 112 8.29 -2.69 8.03
C SER A 112 7.36 -3.56 7.17
N CYS A 113 7.61 -3.59 5.87
CA CYS A 113 6.79 -4.35 4.91
C CYS A 113 7.43 -5.68 4.50
N GLY A 114 8.66 -5.98 4.95
CA GLY A 114 9.39 -7.17 4.51
C GLY A 114 9.76 -7.16 3.02
N ALA A 115 9.58 -6.03 2.33
CA ALA A 115 9.87 -5.90 0.91
C ALA A 115 11.36 -5.65 0.67
N PRO A 116 12.01 -6.36 -0.28
CA PRO A 116 13.38 -6.05 -0.67
C PRO A 116 13.42 -4.63 -1.26
N THR A 117 14.39 -3.86 -0.82
CA THR A 117 14.55 -2.41 -1.11
C THR A 117 14.58 -2.08 -2.61
N THR A 118 14.91 -3.05 -3.45
CA THR A 118 14.99 -2.93 -4.91
C THR A 118 13.65 -3.08 -5.64
N LEU A 119 12.69 -3.84 -5.07
CA LEU A 119 11.39 -4.08 -5.71
C LEU A 119 10.42 -2.92 -5.55
N ALA A 120 10.51 -2.17 -4.45
CA ALA A 120 9.65 -1.00 -4.21
C ALA A 120 9.82 0.11 -5.27
N VAL A 121 10.99 0.19 -5.91
CA VAL A 121 11.27 1.19 -6.96
C VAL A 121 10.89 0.67 -8.35
N LYS A 122 11.14 -0.63 -8.63
CA LYS A 122 10.84 -1.25 -9.93
C LYS A 122 9.34 -1.43 -10.18
N GLY A 123 8.58 -1.82 -9.15
CA GLY A 123 7.13 -2.00 -9.28
C GLY A 123 6.39 -0.71 -9.67
N LEU A 124 6.84 0.43 -9.14
CA LEU A 124 6.24 1.73 -9.49
C LEU A 124 6.54 2.14 -10.94
N MET A 125 7.75 1.88 -11.42
CA MET A 125 8.15 2.18 -12.80
C MET A 125 7.39 1.32 -13.82
N ILE A 126 7.23 0.03 -13.54
CA ILE A 126 6.51 -0.89 -14.42
C ILE A 126 5.01 -0.53 -14.47
N MET A 127 4.40 -0.17 -13.34
CA MET A 127 3.01 0.23 -13.31
C MET A 127 2.76 1.58 -14.00
N MET A 128 3.66 2.56 -13.85
CA MET A 128 3.57 3.81 -14.61
C MET A 128 3.75 3.58 -16.11
N MET A 129 4.67 2.71 -16.52
CA MET A 129 4.81 2.32 -17.93
C MET A 129 3.56 1.59 -18.46
N MET A 130 2.97 0.67 -17.70
CA MET A 130 1.72 0.01 -18.10
C MET A 130 0.54 0.98 -18.26
N ILE A 131 0.41 1.95 -17.36
CA ILE A 131 -0.63 2.98 -17.45
C ILE A 131 -0.39 3.87 -18.68
N ILE A 132 0.85 4.26 -18.96
CA ILE A 132 1.22 5.07 -20.12
C ILE A 132 0.98 4.31 -21.42
N ILE A 133 1.32 3.02 -21.47
CA ILE A 133 1.11 2.16 -22.65
C ILE A 133 -0.39 1.98 -22.90
N ASN A 134 -1.19 1.68 -21.87
CA ASN A 134 -2.65 1.55 -22.01
C ASN A 134 -3.31 2.88 -22.43
N PHE A 135 -2.83 4.01 -21.92
CA PHE A 135 -3.34 5.34 -22.33
C PHE A 135 -2.98 5.68 -23.78
N ARG A 136 -1.80 5.23 -24.24
CA ARG A 136 -1.36 5.44 -25.61
C ARG A 136 -2.12 4.56 -26.62
N VAL A 137 -2.50 3.34 -26.21
CA VAL A 137 -3.34 2.44 -27.04
C VAL A 137 -4.77 2.97 -27.15
N LEU A 138 -5.31 3.59 -26.09
CA LEU A 138 -6.64 4.19 -26.07
C LEU A 138 -6.74 5.50 -26.90
N LEU A 139 -5.64 6.20 -27.09
CA LEU A 139 -5.58 7.44 -27.90
C LEU A 139 -5.33 7.20 -29.39
N ASN A 140 -4.98 5.98 -29.79
CA ASN A 140 -4.72 5.59 -31.21
C ASN A 140 -5.86 4.76 -31.81
N HIS A 141 -7.01 4.68 -31.15
CA HIS A 141 -8.30 4.20 -31.65
C HIS A 141 -9.33 5.34 -31.59
#